data_064bb45556c5924fdea0eb96545a3914
#
_entry.id   064bb45556c5924fdea0eb96545a3914
#
_cell.length_a   1.000
_cell.length_b   1.000
_cell.length_c   1.000
_cell.angle_alpha   90.00
_cell.angle_beta   90.00
_cell.angle_gamma   90.00
#
_symmetry.space_group_name_H-M   'P 1'
#
loop_
_entity.id
_entity.type
_entity.pdbx_description
1 polymer ?
#
loop_
_entity_poly.entity_id
_entity_poly.type
_entity_poly.pdbx_seq_one_letter_code
_entity_poly.pdbx_strand_id
1 'polypeptide(L)'
;MTIEPSGIRLEDGASKGRYLYEADGHTAFMTFSKAGEKLVIIDHTEVPPAFRGQGVGVALVERAVADARAGGKEITPLCPFAAAQFRRHGEWADVLRGAAPKERTA
;
A
#
# COMPACT_ATOMS: atom_id res chain seq x y z
N MET A 1 1.02 17.40 -9.05
CA MET A 1 1.81 17.52 -7.82
C MET A 1 1.88 16.17 -7.11
N THR A 2 3.04 15.82 -6.63
CA THR A 2 3.27 14.53 -5.98
C THR A 2 3.46 14.76 -4.48
N ILE A 3 2.92 13.87 -3.67
CA ILE A 3 3.14 13.98 -2.24
C ILE A 3 4.43 13.26 -1.86
N GLU A 4 5.03 13.70 -0.78
CA GLU A 4 6.24 13.07 -0.28
C GLU A 4 5.89 11.83 0.53
N PRO A 5 6.55 10.70 0.29
CA PRO A 5 6.32 9.52 1.12
C PRO A 5 6.53 9.78 2.61
N SER A 6 7.42 10.73 2.94
CA SER A 6 7.66 11.09 4.33
C SER A 6 6.46 11.76 4.99
N GLY A 7 5.49 12.22 4.20
CA GLY A 7 4.27 12.80 4.73
C GLY A 7 3.25 11.76 5.16
N ILE A 8 3.53 10.51 4.94
CA ILE A 8 2.63 9.43 5.28
C ILE A 8 2.97 8.90 6.66
N ARG A 9 1.95 8.79 7.50
CA ARG A 9 2.12 8.32 8.87
C ARG A 9 1.67 6.87 8.99
N LEU A 10 2.40 6.10 9.76
CA LEU A 10 2.06 4.70 10.01
C LEU A 10 1.50 4.55 11.42
N GLU A 11 0.31 3.99 11.52
CA GLU A 11 -0.25 3.57 12.80
C GLU A 11 -0.19 2.05 12.82
N ASP A 12 0.76 1.51 13.56
CA ASP A 12 1.08 0.09 13.53
C ASP A 12 0.61 -0.60 14.81
N GLY A 13 -0.27 -1.57 14.65
CA GLY A 13 -0.76 -2.36 15.78
C GLY A 13 -0.20 -3.77 15.73
N ALA A 14 -0.61 -4.58 16.70
CA ALA A 14 -0.10 -5.95 16.81
C ALA A 14 -0.51 -6.82 15.63
N SER A 15 -1.76 -6.72 15.18
CA SER A 15 -2.26 -7.55 14.09
C SER A 15 -2.78 -6.76 12.91
N LYS A 16 -2.98 -5.45 13.07
CA LYS A 16 -3.50 -4.59 12.02
C LYS A 16 -2.83 -3.23 12.13
N GLY A 17 -2.89 -2.48 11.05
CA GLY A 17 -2.38 -1.11 11.05
C GLY A 17 -2.94 -0.34 9.88
N ARG A 18 -2.48 0.89 9.74
CA ARG A 18 -2.87 1.68 8.58
C ARG A 18 -1.84 2.76 8.30
N TYR A 19 -1.78 3.14 7.04
CA TYR A 19 -0.99 4.28 6.60
C TYR A 19 -1.95 5.43 6.35
N LEU A 20 -1.59 6.63 6.77
CA LEU A 20 -2.44 7.81 6.64
C LEU A 20 -1.70 8.97 6.01
N TYR A 21 -2.44 9.75 5.25
CA TYR A 21 -1.97 11.02 4.76
C TYR A 21 -3.05 12.05 5.06
N GLU A 22 -2.67 13.10 5.77
CA GLU A 22 -3.61 14.15 6.17
C GLU A 22 -3.15 15.49 5.65
N ALA A 23 -4.06 16.24 5.05
CA ALA A 23 -3.79 17.59 4.58
C ALA A 23 -5.11 18.32 4.42
N ASP A 24 -5.13 19.60 4.79
CA ASP A 24 -6.28 20.48 4.57
C ASP A 24 -7.58 19.91 5.11
N GLY A 25 -7.52 19.24 6.26
CA GLY A 25 -8.72 18.71 6.90
C GLY A 25 -9.23 17.41 6.30
N HIS A 26 -8.50 16.82 5.38
CA HIS A 26 -8.88 15.55 4.75
C HIS A 26 -7.88 14.46 5.09
N THR A 27 -8.37 13.22 5.15
CA THR A 27 -7.52 12.07 5.46
C THR A 27 -7.70 10.98 4.42
N ALA A 28 -6.59 10.53 3.85
CA ALA A 28 -6.56 9.32 3.04
C ALA A 28 -5.89 8.24 3.89
N PHE A 29 -6.31 6.99 3.68
CA PHE A 29 -5.71 5.91 4.47
C PHE A 29 -5.72 4.59 3.71
N MET A 30 -4.85 3.70 4.14
CA MET A 30 -4.78 2.35 3.61
C MET A 30 -4.58 1.40 4.79
N THR A 31 -5.53 0.48 4.99
CA THR A 31 -5.46 -0.44 6.12
C THR A 31 -4.79 -1.75 5.70
N PHE A 32 -4.16 -2.38 6.66
CA PHE A 32 -3.53 -3.67 6.41
C PHE A 32 -3.67 -4.58 7.63
N SER A 33 -3.54 -5.87 7.37
CA SER A 33 -3.52 -6.90 8.41
C SER A 33 -2.18 -7.62 8.34
N LYS A 34 -1.75 -8.17 9.45
CA LYS A 34 -0.51 -8.94 9.52
C LYS A 34 -0.83 -10.42 9.60
N ALA A 35 -0.23 -11.20 8.73
CA ALA A 35 -0.40 -12.65 8.72
C ALA A 35 0.96 -13.26 9.06
N GLY A 36 1.24 -13.38 10.35
CA GLY A 36 2.56 -13.79 10.80
C GLY A 36 3.54 -12.64 10.74
N GLU A 37 4.82 -12.94 10.72
CA GLU A 37 5.84 -11.91 10.80
C GLU A 37 6.33 -11.41 9.45
N LYS A 38 5.97 -12.10 8.38
CA LYS A 38 6.54 -11.80 7.07
C LYS A 38 5.54 -11.46 6.00
N LEU A 39 4.25 -11.44 6.33
CA LEU A 39 3.22 -11.14 5.34
C LEU A 39 2.32 -10.03 5.80
N VAL A 40 2.13 -9.05 4.93
CA VAL A 40 1.20 -7.94 5.15
C VAL A 40 0.12 -8.04 4.09
N ILE A 41 -1.14 -7.96 4.52
CA ILE A 41 -2.28 -8.02 3.60
C ILE A 41 -2.89 -6.63 3.54
N ILE A 42 -2.90 -6.03 2.36
CA ILE A 42 -3.52 -4.72 2.20
C ILE A 42 -5.01 -4.94 2.00
N ASP A 43 -5.81 -4.43 2.94
CA ASP A 43 -7.24 -4.71 3.00
C ASP A 43 -8.08 -3.68 2.25
N HIS A 44 -7.78 -2.39 2.43
CA HIS A 44 -8.65 -1.34 1.91
C HIS A 44 -7.87 -0.03 1.78
N THR A 45 -8.19 0.73 0.74
CA THR A 45 -7.59 2.04 0.51
C THR A 45 -8.71 3.04 0.27
N GLU A 46 -8.63 4.20 0.93
CA GLU A 46 -9.63 5.23 0.75
C GLU A 46 -8.96 6.58 0.58
N VAL A 47 -9.29 7.26 -0.52
CA VAL A 47 -8.72 8.57 -0.85
C VAL A 47 -9.86 9.53 -1.14
N PRO A 48 -10.03 10.58 -0.33
CA PRO A 48 -11.12 11.53 -0.57
C PRO A 48 -10.93 12.28 -1.88
N PRO A 49 -12.05 12.78 -2.46
CA PRO A 49 -11.96 13.52 -3.72
C PRO A 49 -11.05 14.73 -3.66
N ALA A 50 -10.87 15.31 -2.47
CA ALA A 50 -9.99 16.47 -2.32
C ALA A 50 -8.56 16.18 -2.76
N PHE A 51 -8.14 14.92 -2.72
CA PHE A 51 -6.78 14.53 -3.12
C PHE A 51 -6.71 13.96 -4.53
N ARG A 52 -7.79 14.07 -5.29
CA ARG A 52 -7.81 13.49 -6.64
C ARG A 52 -6.72 14.10 -7.51
N GLY A 53 -6.02 13.24 -8.24
CA GLY A 53 -4.98 13.69 -9.15
C GLY A 53 -3.64 14.00 -8.49
N GLN A 54 -3.51 13.78 -7.20
CA GLN A 54 -2.28 14.09 -6.48
C GLN A 54 -1.40 12.87 -6.21
N GLY A 55 -1.85 11.68 -6.59
CA GLY A 55 -1.05 10.48 -6.39
C GLY A 55 -1.01 9.98 -4.96
N VAL A 56 -1.97 10.40 -4.13
CA VAL A 56 -1.97 10.02 -2.72
C VAL A 56 -2.12 8.52 -2.54
N GLY A 57 -3.05 7.90 -3.27
CA GLY A 57 -3.25 6.45 -3.15
C GLY A 57 -2.02 5.66 -3.54
N VAL A 58 -1.38 6.06 -4.63
CA VAL A 58 -0.15 5.40 -5.09
C VAL A 58 0.95 5.57 -4.04
N ALA A 59 1.05 6.75 -3.44
CA ALA A 59 2.07 7.01 -2.43
C ALA A 59 1.86 6.13 -1.20
N LEU A 60 0.61 5.87 -0.82
CA LEU A 60 0.32 4.98 0.29
C LEU A 60 0.83 3.57 0.00
N VAL A 61 0.58 3.07 -1.21
CA VAL A 61 1.06 1.74 -1.59
C VAL A 61 2.59 1.72 -1.66
N GLU A 62 3.19 2.77 -2.23
CA GLU A 62 4.65 2.88 -2.30
C GLU A 62 5.29 2.81 -0.91
N ARG A 63 4.68 3.47 0.06
CA ARG A 63 5.21 3.44 1.43
C ARG A 63 5.16 2.04 1.99
N ALA A 64 4.05 1.33 1.76
CA ALA A 64 3.94 -0.05 2.23
C ALA A 64 4.97 -0.95 1.57
N VAL A 65 5.23 -0.74 0.28
CA VAL A 65 6.25 -1.50 -0.44
C VAL A 65 7.63 -1.23 0.15
N ALA A 66 7.95 0.04 0.40
CA ALA A 66 9.24 0.40 0.96
C ALA A 66 9.44 -0.22 2.34
N ASP A 67 8.40 -0.18 3.18
CA ASP A 67 8.49 -0.76 4.52
C ASP A 67 8.62 -2.28 4.46
N ALA A 68 7.88 -2.93 3.56
CA ALA A 68 7.97 -4.38 3.41
C ALA A 68 9.37 -4.79 2.94
N ARG A 69 9.89 -4.05 1.98
CA ARG A 69 11.23 -4.34 1.46
C ARG A 69 12.29 -4.18 2.55
N ALA A 70 12.18 -3.10 3.32
CA ALA A 70 13.13 -2.85 4.41
C ALA A 70 13.03 -3.90 5.51
N GLY A 71 11.84 -4.44 5.75
CA GLY A 71 11.61 -5.41 6.81
C GLY A 71 11.69 -6.86 6.36
N GLY A 72 12.00 -7.12 5.10
CA GLY A 72 12.06 -8.48 4.60
C GLY A 72 10.70 -9.15 4.53
N LYS A 73 9.64 -8.37 4.29
CA LYS A 73 8.27 -8.89 4.27
C LYS A 73 7.71 -8.90 2.88
N GLU A 74 6.59 -9.61 2.72
CA GLU A 74 5.86 -9.63 1.46
C GLU A 74 4.48 -9.05 1.64
N ILE A 75 3.84 -8.69 0.54
CA ILE A 75 2.53 -8.06 0.53
C ILE A 75 1.57 -8.86 -0.34
N THR A 76 0.37 -9.11 0.18
CA THR A 76 -0.74 -9.63 -0.61
C THR A 76 -1.76 -8.50 -0.73
N PRO A 77 -1.94 -7.92 -1.93
CA PRO A 77 -2.89 -6.82 -2.09
C PRO A 77 -4.29 -7.34 -2.38
N LEU A 78 -5.11 -7.46 -1.34
CA LEU A 78 -6.51 -7.85 -1.52
C LEU A 78 -7.36 -6.70 -2.03
N CYS A 79 -7.00 -5.48 -1.64
CA CYS A 79 -7.71 -4.28 -2.09
C CYS A 79 -7.54 -4.14 -3.60
N PRO A 80 -8.64 -3.97 -4.37
CA PRO A 80 -8.51 -3.84 -5.83
C PRO A 80 -7.63 -2.69 -6.28
N PHE A 81 -7.65 -1.58 -5.55
CA PHE A 81 -6.80 -0.45 -5.90
C PHE A 81 -5.32 -0.83 -5.78
N ALA A 82 -4.95 -1.43 -4.65
CA ALA A 82 -3.56 -1.83 -4.43
C ALA A 82 -3.13 -2.89 -5.43
N ALA A 83 -4.00 -3.85 -5.72
CA ALA A 83 -3.68 -4.89 -6.69
C ALA A 83 -3.40 -4.30 -8.07
N ALA A 84 -4.20 -3.30 -8.46
CA ALA A 84 -3.99 -2.64 -9.75
C ALA A 84 -2.64 -1.92 -9.79
N GLN A 85 -2.25 -1.33 -8.68
CA GLN A 85 -0.95 -0.65 -8.62
C GLN A 85 0.20 -1.64 -8.75
N PHE A 86 0.10 -2.79 -8.12
CA PHE A 86 1.13 -3.82 -8.26
C PHE A 86 1.24 -4.32 -9.71
N ARG A 87 0.12 -4.37 -10.43
CA ARG A 87 0.18 -4.76 -11.84
C ARG A 87 0.88 -3.72 -12.70
N ARG A 88 0.80 -2.45 -12.31
CA ARG A 88 1.44 -1.37 -13.06
C ARG A 88 2.91 -1.19 -12.69
N HIS A 89 3.29 -1.64 -11.51
CA HIS A 89 4.63 -1.41 -10.98
C HIS A 89 5.37 -2.73 -10.85
N GLY A 90 5.86 -3.25 -11.97
CA GLY A 90 6.59 -4.51 -11.95
C GLY A 90 7.82 -4.50 -11.06
N GLU A 91 8.35 -3.31 -10.78
CA GLU A 91 9.51 -3.20 -9.88
C GLU A 91 9.18 -3.56 -8.44
N TRP A 92 7.89 -3.71 -8.10
CA TRP A 92 7.48 -4.13 -6.76
C TRP A 92 7.32 -5.63 -6.63
N ALA A 93 7.65 -6.38 -7.68
CA ALA A 93 7.45 -7.84 -7.67
C ALA A 93 8.23 -8.54 -6.56
N ASP A 94 9.33 -7.94 -6.12
CA ASP A 94 10.16 -8.54 -5.07
C ASP A 94 9.44 -8.66 -3.73
N VAL A 95 8.41 -7.85 -3.49
CA VAL A 95 7.65 -7.93 -2.24
C VAL A 95 6.23 -8.48 -2.45
N LEU A 96 5.86 -8.81 -3.67
CA LEU A 96 4.52 -9.30 -3.96
C LEU A 96 4.43 -10.79 -3.69
N ARG A 97 3.47 -11.18 -2.86
CA ARG A 97 3.25 -12.59 -2.60
C ARG A 97 2.01 -13.08 -3.33
N GLY A 98 2.23 -14.09 -4.18
CA GLY A 98 1.14 -14.91 -4.68
C GLY A 98 0.21 -14.28 -5.68
N ALA A 99 -0.08 -13.06 -5.56
CA ALA A 99 -1.05 -12.44 -6.41
C ALA A 99 -0.53 -12.19 -7.80
N ALA A 100 0.57 -12.71 -8.13
CA ALA A 100 1.16 -12.44 -9.40
C ALA A 100 0.31 -12.99 -10.51
N PRO A 101 -0.72 -12.62 -10.57
CA PRO A 101 -1.65 -13.11 -11.55
C PRO A 101 -1.14 -12.83 -12.93
N LYS A 102 -0.66 -12.80 -12.98
CA LYS A 102 -0.31 -12.58 -13.91
C LYS A 102 -0.20 -13.29 -14.75
N GLU A 103 -0.16 -13.19 -14.71
CA GLU A 103 0.01 -13.64 -15.10
C GLU A 103 0.46 -14.44 -15.55
N ARG A 104 0.62 -14.74 -15.75
CA ARG A 104 1.10 -15.41 -16.01
C ARG A 104 1.12 -16.12 -16.57
N THR A 105 1.13 -16.13 -16.86
CA THR A 105 1.16 -16.72 -17.21
C THR A 105 1.44 -17.37 -17.56
N ALA A 106 1.43 -17.42 -17.59
CA ALA A 106 1.73 -18.12 -17.88
C ALA A 106 1.71 -18.62 -18.45
#